data_ce3f797a42a48ab7c11a83f7cb6a1ea5
#
_entry.id   ce3f797a42a48ab7c11a83f7cb6a1ea5
#
_cell.length_a   1.000
_cell.length_b   1.000
_cell.length_c   1.000
_cell.angle_alpha   90.00
_cell.angle_beta   90.00
_cell.angle_gamma   90.00
#
_symmetry.space_group_name_H-M   'P 1'
#
loop_
_entity.id
_entity.type
_entity.pdbx_description
1 polymer ?
#
loop_
_entity_poly.entity_id
_entity_poly.type
_entity_poly.pdbx_seq_one_letter_code
_entity_poly.pdbx_strand_id
1 'polypeptide(L)'
;VSLWSLPFAGLLLSIALLPLLTPHFWEHHFCKVAAFWVLAFLVPCAVAAGFSIAAQAVLHIFLLEYVPFILLLFTLFVVAGGIKVSGNLVGTPGTNTAMLAFGTLSASFLGTPGASMVLIRPMIRANQDRNYNIHVFVFFIFLVANIGGSLTPLGDPPLFVGFLKGVDFLWTLGTMLAPMLFVSGILLALFYLIDRLAWNRESSGVKAKSAATRQIRVEGLHNVLYLFAVALTVLASGIWHRDATFPLGLGIELPLNGLVRDVILVALALLSWRTTKRAIRREMFWLTNSGAKSSLALKL
;
A
#
# COMPACT_ATOMS: atom_id res chain seq x y z
N VAL A 1 25.18 -19.64 9.74
CA VAL A 1 23.95 -18.99 9.24
C VAL A 1 23.54 -17.82 10.15
N SER A 2 23.64 -17.96 11.47
CA SER A 2 23.16 -16.94 12.44
C SER A 2 23.89 -15.59 12.38
N LEU A 3 25.17 -15.54 12.05
CA LEU A 3 25.93 -14.28 11.96
C LEU A 3 25.52 -13.43 10.75
N TRP A 4 25.14 -14.06 9.64
CA TRP A 4 24.71 -13.38 8.41
C TRP A 4 23.32 -12.71 8.53
N SER A 5 22.52 -13.09 9.53
CA SER A 5 21.23 -12.45 9.80
C SER A 5 21.33 -11.20 10.68
N LEU A 6 22.50 -10.95 11.33
CA LEU A 6 22.68 -9.79 12.22
C LEU A 6 22.46 -8.43 11.54
N PRO A 7 22.98 -8.14 10.32
CA PRO A 7 22.71 -6.89 9.65
C PRO A 7 21.22 -6.67 9.34
N PHE A 8 20.50 -7.73 8.97
CA PHE A 8 19.05 -7.66 8.74
C PHE A 8 18.29 -7.39 10.04
N ALA A 9 18.62 -8.11 11.14
CA ALA A 9 18.01 -7.85 12.45
C ALA A 9 18.31 -6.42 12.95
N GLY A 10 19.54 -5.94 12.76
CA GLY A 10 19.94 -4.58 13.09
C GLY A 10 19.17 -3.52 12.30
N LEU A 11 18.94 -3.76 10.99
CA LEU A 11 18.11 -2.88 10.17
C LEU A 11 16.67 -2.83 10.68
N LEU A 12 16.06 -3.99 10.96
CA LEU A 12 14.70 -4.06 11.49
C LEU A 12 14.56 -3.36 12.84
N LEU A 13 15.51 -3.59 13.75
CA LEU A 13 15.53 -2.90 15.05
C LEU A 13 15.72 -1.39 14.88
N SER A 14 16.53 -0.95 13.94
CA SER A 14 16.72 0.47 13.64
C SER A 14 15.42 1.12 13.15
N ILE A 15 14.70 0.45 12.24
CA ILE A 15 13.40 0.93 11.72
C ILE A 15 12.34 0.96 12.84
N ALA A 16 12.36 0.00 13.76
CA ALA A 16 11.38 -0.07 14.84
C ALA A 16 11.66 0.92 15.98
N LEU A 17 12.92 1.09 16.37
CA LEU A 17 13.29 1.82 17.59
C LEU A 17 13.70 3.28 17.34
N LEU A 18 14.48 3.57 16.26
CA LEU A 18 15.00 4.91 16.04
C LEU A 18 13.91 5.98 15.80
N PRO A 19 12.80 5.72 15.08
CA PRO A 19 11.71 6.68 14.98
C PRO A 19 11.07 7.03 16.31
N LEU A 20 11.05 6.09 17.27
CA LEU A 20 10.47 6.27 18.60
C LEU A 20 11.42 6.95 19.57
N LEU A 21 12.71 6.54 19.55
CA LEU A 21 13.71 7.02 20.52
C LEU A 21 14.36 8.33 20.07
N THR A 22 14.62 8.49 18.78
CA THR A 22 15.33 9.64 18.21
C THR A 22 14.68 10.07 16.89
N PRO A 23 13.42 10.58 16.88
CA PRO A 23 12.68 10.88 15.66
C PRO A 23 13.43 11.89 14.76
N HIS A 24 14.00 12.94 15.33
CA HIS A 24 14.75 13.96 14.59
C HIS A 24 16.00 13.40 13.89
N PHE A 25 16.75 12.52 14.54
CA PHE A 25 17.88 11.82 13.92
C PHE A 25 17.40 10.92 12.77
N TRP A 26 16.34 10.15 13.00
CA TRP A 26 15.79 9.24 12.00
C TRP A 26 15.34 9.98 10.74
N GLU A 27 14.57 11.05 10.87
CA GLU A 27 14.05 11.83 9.73
C GLU A 27 15.16 12.32 8.79
N HIS A 28 16.35 12.65 9.34
CA HIS A 28 17.45 13.19 8.56
C HIS A 28 18.48 12.13 8.12
N HIS A 29 18.52 10.96 8.75
CA HIS A 29 19.62 10.01 8.58
C HIS A 29 19.16 8.57 8.24
N PHE A 30 17.87 8.32 8.02
CA PHE A 30 17.38 6.96 7.73
C PHE A 30 18.09 6.30 6.54
N CYS A 31 18.41 7.04 5.47
CA CYS A 31 19.16 6.52 4.33
C CYS A 31 20.60 6.09 4.72
N LYS A 32 21.24 6.82 5.64
CA LYS A 32 22.59 6.48 6.11
C LYS A 32 22.58 5.23 6.98
N VAL A 33 21.55 5.10 7.84
CA VAL A 33 21.36 3.90 8.67
C VAL A 33 21.09 2.69 7.80
N ALA A 34 20.22 2.81 6.79
CA ALA A 34 19.97 1.74 5.84
C ALA A 34 21.24 1.35 5.07
N ALA A 35 21.97 2.34 4.53
CA ALA A 35 23.23 2.11 3.82
C ALA A 35 24.29 1.42 4.72
N PHE A 36 24.40 1.81 5.98
CA PHE A 36 25.31 1.18 6.94
C PHE A 36 25.00 -0.32 7.07
N TRP A 37 23.75 -0.71 7.28
CA TRP A 37 23.39 -2.13 7.43
C TRP A 37 23.55 -2.91 6.12
N VAL A 38 23.25 -2.30 4.98
CA VAL A 38 23.49 -2.91 3.66
C VAL A 38 24.99 -3.17 3.47
N LEU A 39 25.84 -2.20 3.77
CA LEU A 39 27.29 -2.36 3.66
C LEU A 39 27.83 -3.34 4.69
N ALA A 40 27.31 -3.37 5.90
CA ALA A 40 27.64 -4.35 6.93
C ALA A 40 27.35 -5.80 6.51
N PHE A 41 26.43 -6.02 5.57
CA PHE A 41 26.20 -7.31 4.93
C PHE A 41 27.07 -7.50 3.68
N LEU A 42 27.08 -6.55 2.75
CA LEU A 42 27.70 -6.69 1.44
C LEU A 42 29.22 -6.78 1.50
N VAL A 43 29.88 -6.01 2.38
CA VAL A 43 31.34 -6.00 2.46
C VAL A 43 31.89 -7.36 2.93
N PRO A 44 31.42 -7.95 4.04
CA PRO A 44 31.84 -9.29 4.42
C PRO A 44 31.46 -10.36 3.39
N CYS A 45 30.30 -10.22 2.72
CA CYS A 45 29.89 -11.14 1.66
C CYS A 45 30.85 -11.09 0.46
N ALA A 46 31.24 -9.88 0.01
CA ALA A 46 32.19 -9.72 -1.08
C ALA A 46 33.59 -10.25 -0.73
N VAL A 47 34.01 -10.10 0.53
CA VAL A 47 35.32 -10.64 1.00
C VAL A 47 35.26 -12.16 1.10
N ALA A 48 34.17 -12.74 1.60
CA ALA A 48 34.06 -14.19 1.83
C ALA A 48 33.76 -15.00 0.56
N ALA A 49 32.86 -14.51 -0.31
CA ALA A 49 32.38 -15.19 -1.50
C ALA A 49 33.03 -14.70 -2.81
N GLY A 50 33.67 -13.52 -2.76
CA GLY A 50 34.21 -12.84 -3.93
C GLY A 50 33.26 -11.76 -4.49
N PHE A 51 33.84 -10.69 -5.03
CA PHE A 51 33.10 -9.53 -5.53
C PHE A 51 32.10 -9.87 -6.64
N SER A 52 32.50 -10.77 -7.56
CA SER A 52 31.63 -11.18 -8.67
C SER A 52 30.35 -11.86 -8.19
N ILE A 53 30.45 -12.77 -7.20
CA ILE A 53 29.31 -13.50 -6.63
C ILE A 53 28.40 -12.54 -5.86
N ALA A 54 28.97 -11.64 -5.07
CA ALA A 54 28.19 -10.64 -4.34
C ALA A 54 27.46 -9.67 -5.30
N ALA A 55 28.13 -9.20 -6.35
CA ALA A 55 27.53 -8.34 -7.37
C ALA A 55 26.41 -9.06 -8.13
N GLN A 56 26.62 -10.30 -8.52
CA GLN A 56 25.59 -11.14 -9.18
C GLN A 56 24.36 -11.30 -8.29
N ALA A 57 24.54 -11.62 -6.99
CA ALA A 57 23.44 -11.78 -6.05
C ALA A 57 22.63 -10.49 -5.89
N VAL A 58 23.31 -9.32 -5.75
CA VAL A 58 22.64 -8.00 -5.66
C VAL A 58 21.86 -7.69 -6.93
N LEU A 59 22.48 -7.89 -8.10
CA LEU A 59 21.85 -7.61 -9.39
C LEU A 59 20.65 -8.54 -9.64
N HIS A 60 20.75 -9.80 -9.25
CA HIS A 60 19.66 -10.79 -9.33
C HIS A 60 18.45 -10.31 -8.49
N ILE A 61 18.65 -9.98 -7.20
CA ILE A 61 17.58 -9.49 -6.33
C ILE A 61 17.00 -8.17 -6.87
N PHE A 62 17.86 -7.26 -7.34
CA PHE A 62 17.43 -5.97 -7.88
C PHE A 62 16.51 -6.15 -9.10
N LEU A 63 16.92 -6.98 -10.08
CA LEU A 63 16.19 -7.13 -11.34
C LEU A 63 14.96 -8.04 -11.22
N LEU A 64 15.02 -9.13 -10.43
CA LEU A 64 13.93 -10.10 -10.38
C LEU A 64 12.94 -9.89 -9.23
N GLU A 65 13.31 -9.11 -8.22
CA GLU A 65 12.44 -8.88 -7.07
C GLU A 65 12.11 -7.39 -6.91
N TYR A 66 13.14 -6.54 -6.78
CA TYR A 66 12.94 -5.12 -6.47
C TYR A 66 12.28 -4.34 -7.62
N VAL A 67 12.77 -4.48 -8.85
CA VAL A 67 12.20 -3.76 -10.01
C VAL A 67 10.74 -4.16 -10.26
N PRO A 68 10.37 -5.46 -10.35
CA PRO A 68 8.98 -5.87 -10.49
C PRO A 68 8.08 -5.37 -9.36
N PHE A 69 8.57 -5.39 -8.14
CA PHE A 69 7.86 -4.90 -6.97
C PHE A 69 7.58 -3.39 -7.07
N ILE A 70 8.58 -2.58 -7.38
CA ILE A 70 8.41 -1.13 -7.53
C ILE A 70 7.50 -0.79 -8.71
N LEU A 71 7.60 -1.51 -9.83
CA LEU A 71 6.73 -1.32 -10.99
C LEU A 71 5.27 -1.61 -10.64
N LEU A 72 5.00 -2.68 -9.91
CA LEU A 72 3.64 -2.98 -9.43
C LEU A 72 3.11 -1.88 -8.53
N LEU A 73 3.87 -1.49 -7.50
CA LEU A 73 3.45 -0.42 -6.58
C LEU A 73 3.21 0.90 -7.31
N PHE A 74 4.10 1.27 -8.21
CA PHE A 74 3.97 2.48 -9.02
C PHE A 74 2.71 2.43 -9.90
N THR A 75 2.46 1.29 -10.55
CA THR A 75 1.27 1.11 -11.38
C THR A 75 -0.01 1.20 -10.56
N LEU A 76 -0.09 0.49 -9.44
CA LEU A 76 -1.24 0.57 -8.52
C LEU A 76 -1.44 2.00 -8.01
N PHE A 77 -0.37 2.69 -7.64
CA PHE A 77 -0.40 4.08 -7.19
C PHE A 77 -0.97 5.02 -8.26
N VAL A 78 -0.48 4.92 -9.50
CA VAL A 78 -0.93 5.78 -10.61
C VAL A 78 -2.39 5.49 -10.95
N VAL A 79 -2.75 4.21 -11.07
CA VAL A 79 -4.09 3.81 -11.49
C VAL A 79 -5.12 4.09 -10.39
N ALA A 80 -4.85 3.71 -9.14
CA ALA A 80 -5.73 3.99 -8.01
C ALA A 80 -5.86 5.50 -7.74
N GLY A 81 -4.76 6.26 -7.88
CA GLY A 81 -4.76 7.70 -7.80
C GLY A 81 -5.59 8.41 -8.87
N GLY A 82 -5.93 7.71 -9.96
CA GLY A 82 -6.87 8.15 -10.98
C GLY A 82 -8.34 8.06 -10.59
N ILE A 83 -8.67 7.44 -9.45
CA ILE A 83 -10.03 7.32 -8.91
C ILE A 83 -10.23 8.41 -7.85
N LYS A 84 -11.29 9.20 -7.99
CA LYS A 84 -11.66 10.22 -7.01
C LYS A 84 -13.08 9.98 -6.51
N VAL A 85 -13.19 9.80 -5.20
CA VAL A 85 -14.48 9.77 -4.50
C VAL A 85 -14.74 11.15 -3.91
N SER A 86 -15.84 11.79 -4.30
CA SER A 86 -16.26 13.11 -3.84
C SER A 86 -17.73 13.06 -3.42
N GLY A 87 -18.16 14.02 -2.60
CA GLY A 87 -19.55 14.15 -2.15
C GLY A 87 -19.65 14.76 -0.76
N ASN A 88 -20.89 15.01 -0.35
CA ASN A 88 -21.22 15.53 0.98
C ASN A 88 -21.41 14.37 1.97
N LEU A 89 -20.32 13.67 2.28
CA LEU A 89 -20.34 12.63 3.30
C LEU A 89 -20.15 13.28 4.67
N VAL A 90 -21.01 12.95 5.61
CA VAL A 90 -20.83 13.29 7.02
C VAL A 90 -20.38 12.05 7.76
N GLY A 91 -19.34 12.19 8.55
CA GLY A 91 -18.70 11.11 9.31
C GLY A 91 -19.56 10.61 10.47
N THR A 92 -20.74 10.06 10.17
CA THR A 92 -21.54 9.35 11.17
C THR A 92 -20.93 7.98 11.45
N PRO A 93 -21.19 7.36 12.61
CA PRO A 93 -20.67 6.02 12.92
C PRO A 93 -20.93 4.99 11.83
N GLY A 94 -22.13 4.98 11.25
CA GLY A 94 -22.46 4.09 10.15
C GLY A 94 -21.70 4.41 8.87
N THR A 95 -21.54 5.71 8.52
CA THR A 95 -20.78 6.12 7.32
C THR A 95 -19.30 5.77 7.45
N ASN A 96 -18.69 6.07 8.60
CA ASN A 96 -17.29 5.75 8.86
C ASN A 96 -17.05 4.23 8.82
N THR A 97 -17.90 3.45 9.49
CA THR A 97 -17.81 1.98 9.49
C THR A 97 -17.95 1.41 8.07
N ALA A 98 -18.90 1.92 7.28
CA ALA A 98 -19.09 1.50 5.89
C ALA A 98 -17.88 1.84 5.01
N MET A 99 -17.27 3.02 5.18
CA MET A 99 -16.05 3.40 4.46
C MET A 99 -14.87 2.52 4.85
N LEU A 100 -14.70 2.22 6.14
CA LEU A 100 -13.65 1.32 6.62
C LEU A 100 -13.85 -0.10 6.10
N ALA A 101 -15.07 -0.65 6.16
CA ALA A 101 -15.38 -1.98 5.65
C ALA A 101 -15.14 -2.07 4.14
N PHE A 102 -15.62 -1.10 3.37
CA PHE A 102 -15.37 -1.02 1.93
C PHE A 102 -13.87 -0.92 1.62
N GLY A 103 -13.13 -0.07 2.36
CA GLY A 103 -11.69 0.08 2.21
C GLY A 103 -10.93 -1.20 2.51
N THR A 104 -11.31 -1.90 3.57
CA THR A 104 -10.71 -3.19 3.96
C THR A 104 -10.88 -4.24 2.86
N LEU A 105 -12.09 -4.38 2.32
CA LEU A 105 -12.36 -5.34 1.25
C LEU A 105 -11.67 -4.96 -0.07
N SER A 106 -11.65 -3.66 -0.40
CA SER A 106 -11.05 -3.19 -1.64
C SER A 106 -9.51 -3.19 -1.63
N ALA A 107 -8.88 -3.12 -0.46
CA ALA A 107 -7.42 -3.03 -0.34
C ALA A 107 -6.70 -4.26 -0.91
N SER A 108 -7.30 -5.45 -0.85
CA SER A 108 -6.73 -6.65 -1.47
C SER A 108 -6.64 -6.58 -3.00
N PHE A 109 -7.46 -5.74 -3.65
CA PHE A 109 -7.49 -5.59 -5.11
C PHE A 109 -6.81 -4.32 -5.60
N LEU A 110 -6.93 -3.23 -4.83
CA LEU A 110 -6.33 -1.93 -5.16
C LEU A 110 -4.89 -1.80 -4.65
N GLY A 111 -4.44 -2.75 -3.84
CA GLY A 111 -3.31 -2.58 -2.94
C GLY A 111 -3.65 -1.69 -1.74
N THR A 112 -2.99 -1.90 -0.62
CA THR A 112 -3.17 -1.04 0.57
C THR A 112 -2.85 0.44 0.29
N PRO A 113 -1.81 0.81 -0.49
CA PRO A 113 -1.58 2.19 -0.86
C PRO A 113 -2.70 2.76 -1.74
N GLY A 114 -3.21 1.97 -2.71
CA GLY A 114 -4.27 2.39 -3.62
C GLY A 114 -5.59 2.64 -2.91
N ALA A 115 -6.05 1.68 -2.09
CA ALA A 115 -7.26 1.82 -1.29
C ALA A 115 -7.17 3.01 -0.33
N SER A 116 -6.00 3.19 0.31
CA SER A 116 -5.74 4.31 1.20
C SER A 116 -5.84 5.64 0.47
N MET A 117 -5.26 5.78 -0.72
CA MET A 117 -5.33 7.01 -1.51
C MET A 117 -6.76 7.38 -1.94
N VAL A 118 -7.55 6.38 -2.33
CA VAL A 118 -8.94 6.59 -2.74
C VAL A 118 -9.81 7.05 -1.57
N LEU A 119 -9.60 6.47 -0.37
CA LEU A 119 -10.52 6.64 0.75
C LEU A 119 -10.08 7.65 1.80
N ILE A 120 -8.79 7.95 1.95
CA ILE A 120 -8.33 8.86 3.00
C ILE A 120 -8.94 10.27 2.86
N ARG A 121 -9.08 10.77 1.63
CA ARG A 121 -9.65 12.10 1.39
C ARG A 121 -11.13 12.19 1.74
N PRO A 122 -12.03 11.33 1.25
CA PRO A 122 -13.41 11.32 1.69
C PRO A 122 -13.55 11.11 3.19
N MET A 123 -12.66 10.29 3.80
CA MET A 123 -12.62 10.07 5.25
C MET A 123 -12.29 11.36 6.01
N ILE A 124 -11.23 12.09 5.60
CA ILE A 124 -10.87 13.38 6.20
C ILE A 124 -11.99 14.39 6.05
N ARG A 125 -12.55 14.54 4.83
CA ARG A 125 -13.65 15.48 4.57
C ARG A 125 -14.90 15.15 5.37
N ALA A 126 -15.27 13.89 5.48
CA ALA A 126 -16.43 13.47 6.24
C ALA A 126 -16.31 13.77 7.75
N ASN A 127 -15.09 13.78 8.28
CA ASN A 127 -14.82 13.94 9.70
C ASN A 127 -14.20 15.31 10.08
N GLN A 128 -14.05 16.25 9.12
CA GLN A 128 -13.38 17.54 9.36
C GLN A 128 -14.07 18.42 10.40
N ASP A 129 -15.40 18.32 10.52
CA ASP A 129 -16.20 19.12 11.48
C ASP A 129 -16.29 18.44 12.88
N ARG A 130 -15.77 17.22 13.03
CA ARG A 130 -15.81 16.46 14.29
C ARG A 130 -14.64 16.84 15.21
N ASN A 131 -14.92 16.95 16.50
CA ASN A 131 -13.90 17.16 17.53
C ASN A 131 -13.23 15.85 17.94
N TYR A 132 -13.95 14.73 17.90
CA TYR A 132 -13.48 13.41 18.31
C TYR A 132 -13.37 12.51 17.08
N ASN A 133 -12.25 12.60 16.35
CA ASN A 133 -12.06 11.85 15.09
C ASN A 133 -10.75 11.05 14.98
N ILE A 134 -9.83 11.13 15.96
CA ILE A 134 -8.51 10.48 15.91
C ILE A 134 -8.65 8.96 15.70
N HIS A 135 -9.57 8.31 16.44
CA HIS A 135 -9.81 6.88 16.32
C HIS A 135 -10.20 6.44 14.91
N VAL A 136 -10.87 7.30 14.11
CA VAL A 136 -11.25 7.00 12.73
C VAL A 136 -10.00 6.72 11.89
N PHE A 137 -8.95 7.52 12.04
CA PHE A 137 -7.70 7.36 11.30
C PHE A 137 -6.86 6.21 11.82
N VAL A 138 -6.86 5.97 13.13
CA VAL A 138 -6.19 4.81 13.74
C VAL A 138 -6.77 3.50 13.18
N PHE A 139 -8.10 3.36 13.17
CA PHE A 139 -8.74 2.17 12.61
C PHE A 139 -8.60 2.09 11.09
N PHE A 140 -8.51 3.22 10.39
CA PHE A 140 -8.21 3.26 8.96
C PHE A 140 -6.84 2.63 8.66
N ILE A 141 -5.83 2.95 9.46
CA ILE A 141 -4.50 2.35 9.32
C ILE A 141 -4.55 0.84 9.56
N PHE A 142 -5.19 0.38 10.64
CA PHE A 142 -5.28 -1.04 10.94
C PHE A 142 -6.08 -1.82 9.89
N LEU A 143 -7.23 -1.32 9.50
CA LEU A 143 -8.15 -2.02 8.62
C LEU A 143 -7.77 -1.89 7.14
N VAL A 144 -7.68 -0.64 6.63
CA VAL A 144 -7.52 -0.40 5.20
C VAL A 144 -6.05 -0.49 4.78
N ALA A 145 -5.14 0.13 5.54
CA ALA A 145 -3.74 0.19 5.19
C ALA A 145 -2.93 -1.05 5.59
N ASN A 146 -3.52 -1.98 6.36
CA ASN A 146 -2.87 -3.21 6.81
C ASN A 146 -3.71 -4.45 6.51
N ILE A 147 -4.71 -4.77 7.36
CA ILE A 147 -5.45 -6.04 7.32
C ILE A 147 -6.09 -6.27 5.95
N GLY A 148 -6.62 -5.22 5.32
CA GLY A 148 -7.27 -5.30 4.02
C GLY A 148 -6.38 -5.80 2.89
N GLY A 149 -5.05 -5.68 3.00
CA GLY A 149 -4.11 -6.15 2.00
C GLY A 149 -3.83 -7.66 2.01
N SER A 150 -4.32 -8.41 3.00
CA SER A 150 -3.87 -9.78 3.28
C SER A 150 -4.36 -10.86 2.31
N LEU A 151 -5.31 -10.59 1.41
CA LEU A 151 -5.95 -11.64 0.59
C LEU A 151 -5.27 -11.90 -0.75
N THR A 152 -4.51 -10.97 -1.30
CA THR A 152 -3.86 -11.18 -2.61
C THR A 152 -2.45 -10.60 -2.63
N PRO A 153 -1.59 -11.07 -3.54
CA PRO A 153 -0.27 -10.49 -3.77
C PRO A 153 -0.27 -9.00 -4.15
N LEU A 154 -1.40 -8.48 -4.63
CA LEU A 154 -1.55 -7.05 -4.95
C LEU A 154 -1.78 -6.21 -3.69
N GLY A 155 -2.32 -6.84 -2.65
CA GLY A 155 -2.76 -6.16 -1.44
C GLY A 155 -1.60 -5.66 -0.61
N ASP A 156 -0.57 -6.48 -0.44
CA ASP A 156 0.54 -6.17 0.46
C ASP A 156 1.89 -6.58 -0.14
N PRO A 157 2.93 -5.71 -0.03
CA PRO A 157 4.26 -5.93 -0.55
C PRO A 157 4.89 -7.29 -0.27
N PRO A 158 4.92 -7.80 0.98
CA PRO A 158 5.50 -9.11 1.28
C PRO A 158 4.81 -10.26 0.54
N LEU A 159 3.50 -10.17 0.30
CA LEU A 159 2.75 -11.20 -0.42
C LEU A 159 3.14 -11.24 -1.89
N PHE A 160 3.41 -10.07 -2.50
CA PHE A 160 3.90 -10.01 -3.87
C PHE A 160 5.31 -10.61 -4.00
N VAL A 161 6.20 -10.35 -3.06
CA VAL A 161 7.52 -10.99 -3.03
C VAL A 161 7.39 -12.51 -2.87
N GLY A 162 6.47 -12.98 -2.01
CA GLY A 162 6.14 -14.40 -1.90
C GLY A 162 5.66 -15.00 -3.22
N PHE A 163 4.78 -14.28 -3.95
CA PHE A 163 4.33 -14.66 -5.28
C PHE A 163 5.49 -14.76 -6.29
N LEU A 164 6.42 -13.80 -6.30
CA LEU A 164 7.62 -13.86 -7.13
C LEU A 164 8.52 -15.06 -6.80
N LYS A 165 8.46 -15.57 -5.57
CA LYS A 165 9.17 -16.78 -5.10
C LYS A 165 8.38 -18.07 -5.35
N GLY A 166 7.27 -18.03 -6.09
CA GLY A 166 6.50 -19.20 -6.51
C GLY A 166 5.33 -19.57 -5.59
N VAL A 167 4.92 -18.71 -4.65
CA VAL A 167 3.68 -18.92 -3.90
C VAL A 167 2.50 -18.65 -4.84
N ASP A 168 1.51 -19.56 -4.85
CA ASP A 168 0.33 -19.42 -5.69
C ASP A 168 -0.45 -18.14 -5.36
N PHE A 169 -0.96 -17.45 -6.39
CA PHE A 169 -1.70 -16.20 -6.26
C PHE A 169 -2.95 -16.31 -5.38
N LEU A 170 -3.68 -17.42 -5.50
CA LEU A 170 -4.92 -17.65 -4.76
C LEU A 170 -4.71 -18.32 -3.41
N TRP A 171 -3.49 -18.77 -3.09
CA TRP A 171 -3.18 -19.41 -1.82
C TRP A 171 -3.52 -18.51 -0.62
N THR A 172 -3.14 -17.24 -0.70
CA THR A 172 -3.43 -16.26 0.36
C THR A 172 -4.93 -16.03 0.50
N LEU A 173 -5.68 -15.98 -0.60
CA LEU A 173 -7.14 -15.86 -0.55
C LEU A 173 -7.77 -17.04 0.20
N GLY A 174 -7.39 -18.27 -0.14
CA GLY A 174 -7.93 -19.48 0.50
C GLY A 174 -7.58 -19.58 1.98
N THR A 175 -6.37 -19.18 2.36
CA THR A 175 -5.85 -19.36 3.73
C THR A 175 -6.20 -18.19 4.63
N MET A 176 -6.16 -16.95 4.12
CA MET A 176 -6.28 -15.73 4.92
C MET A 176 -7.69 -15.13 4.96
N LEU A 177 -8.62 -15.60 4.11
CA LEU A 177 -9.98 -15.05 4.06
C LEU A 177 -10.71 -15.13 5.41
N ALA A 178 -10.73 -16.31 6.02
CA ALA A 178 -11.44 -16.51 7.30
C ALA A 178 -10.78 -15.72 8.46
N PRO A 179 -9.44 -15.77 8.67
CA PRO A 179 -8.76 -14.92 9.64
C PRO A 179 -8.99 -13.42 9.40
N MET A 180 -8.90 -12.97 8.15
CA MET A 180 -9.10 -11.56 7.79
C MET A 180 -10.51 -11.09 8.11
N LEU A 181 -11.54 -11.86 7.74
CA LEU A 181 -12.93 -11.52 8.04
C LEU A 181 -13.20 -11.53 9.55
N PHE A 182 -12.63 -12.48 10.28
CA PHE A 182 -12.78 -12.56 11.73
C PHE A 182 -12.18 -11.34 12.42
N VAL A 183 -10.91 -11.01 12.14
CA VAL A 183 -10.22 -9.89 12.77
C VAL A 183 -10.83 -8.55 12.35
N SER A 184 -11.10 -8.36 11.05
CA SER A 184 -11.71 -7.13 10.56
C SER A 184 -13.14 -6.96 11.09
N GLY A 185 -13.92 -8.03 11.24
CA GLY A 185 -15.24 -8.00 11.84
C GLY A 185 -15.23 -7.52 13.29
N ILE A 186 -14.32 -8.07 14.11
CA ILE A 186 -14.12 -7.63 15.51
C ILE A 186 -13.70 -6.14 15.55
N LEU A 187 -12.73 -5.75 14.71
CA LEU A 187 -12.25 -4.36 14.71
C LEU A 187 -13.32 -3.39 14.22
N LEU A 188 -14.12 -3.75 13.21
CA LEU A 188 -15.23 -2.91 12.75
C LEU A 188 -16.33 -2.78 13.81
N ALA A 189 -16.63 -3.85 14.53
CA ALA A 189 -17.59 -3.79 15.64
C ALA A 189 -17.08 -2.90 16.78
N LEU A 190 -15.83 -3.08 17.17
CA LEU A 190 -15.18 -2.25 18.19
C LEU A 190 -15.11 -0.78 17.74
N PHE A 191 -14.74 -0.52 16.50
CA PHE A 191 -14.74 0.81 15.91
C PHE A 191 -16.13 1.46 15.99
N TYR A 192 -17.16 0.74 15.55
CA TYR A 192 -18.54 1.25 15.57
C TYR A 192 -18.98 1.65 16.99
N LEU A 193 -18.65 0.85 18.00
CA LEU A 193 -18.96 1.16 19.39
C LEU A 193 -18.25 2.41 19.87
N ILE A 194 -16.94 2.50 19.61
CA ILE A 194 -16.12 3.68 19.99
C ILE A 194 -16.61 4.94 19.26
N ASP A 195 -16.84 4.83 17.93
CA ASP A 195 -17.28 5.98 17.13
C ASP A 195 -18.69 6.43 17.51
N ARG A 196 -19.58 5.51 17.91
CA ARG A 196 -20.92 5.84 18.42
C ARG A 196 -20.84 6.58 19.75
N LEU A 197 -19.93 6.18 20.65
CA LEU A 197 -19.71 6.89 21.92
C LEU A 197 -19.14 8.28 21.67
N ALA A 198 -18.19 8.43 20.76
CA ALA A 198 -17.61 9.70 20.35
C ALA A 198 -18.65 10.60 19.69
N TRP A 199 -19.50 10.05 18.80
CA TRP A 199 -20.58 10.77 18.13
C TRP A 199 -21.61 11.33 19.11
N ASN A 200 -21.94 10.64 20.17
CA ASN A 200 -22.87 11.11 21.18
C ASN A 200 -22.38 12.36 21.90
N ARG A 201 -21.05 12.57 21.97
CA ARG A 201 -20.40 13.75 22.56
C ARG A 201 -20.26 14.93 21.61
N GLU A 202 -20.54 14.74 20.30
CA GLU A 202 -20.46 15.81 19.32
C GLU A 202 -21.59 16.84 19.47
N SER A 203 -21.33 18.07 19.05
CA SER A 203 -22.28 19.18 19.10
C SER A 203 -23.50 18.98 18.20
N SER A 204 -24.62 19.59 18.57
CA SER A 204 -25.86 19.54 17.80
C SER A 204 -25.71 20.06 16.36
N GLY A 205 -24.81 21.04 16.13
CA GLY A 205 -24.53 21.58 14.79
C GLY A 205 -23.89 20.54 13.84
N VAL A 206 -22.99 19.70 14.34
CA VAL A 206 -22.38 18.61 13.55
C VAL A 206 -23.44 17.55 13.22
N LYS A 207 -24.31 17.24 14.18
CA LYS A 207 -25.41 16.26 14.00
C LYS A 207 -26.46 16.76 13.00
N ALA A 208 -26.79 18.06 12.99
CA ALA A 208 -27.75 18.65 12.07
C ALA A 208 -27.28 18.54 10.59
N LYS A 209 -25.99 18.73 10.32
CA LYS A 209 -25.42 18.53 8.97
C LYS A 209 -25.61 17.11 8.44
N SER A 210 -25.75 16.11 9.32
CA SER A 210 -25.95 14.72 8.96
C SER A 210 -27.29 14.43 8.28
N ALA A 211 -28.29 15.31 8.43
CA ALA A 211 -29.60 15.17 7.79
C ALA A 211 -29.61 15.59 6.30
N ALA A 212 -28.53 16.23 5.82
CA ALA A 212 -28.44 16.66 4.42
C ALA A 212 -28.32 15.46 3.47
N THR A 213 -28.83 15.63 2.24
CA THR A 213 -28.82 14.61 1.19
C THR A 213 -27.38 14.18 0.86
N ARG A 214 -27.12 12.89 1.02
CA ARG A 214 -25.80 12.27 0.72
C ARG A 214 -25.70 12.08 -0.79
N GLN A 215 -24.85 12.84 -1.44
CA GLN A 215 -24.48 12.59 -2.84
C GLN A 215 -23.05 12.07 -2.88
N ILE A 216 -22.88 10.86 -3.38
CA ILE A 216 -21.55 10.28 -3.65
C ILE A 216 -21.35 10.35 -5.16
N ARG A 217 -20.24 10.93 -5.57
CA ARG A 217 -19.80 10.97 -6.97
C ARG A 217 -18.43 10.31 -7.07
N VAL A 218 -18.31 9.33 -7.94
CA VAL A 218 -17.04 8.67 -8.25
C VAL A 218 -16.61 9.12 -9.64
N GLU A 219 -15.44 9.73 -9.72
CA GLU A 219 -14.81 10.14 -10.97
C GLU A 219 -13.62 9.24 -11.28
N GLY A 220 -13.34 9.02 -12.58
CA GLY A 220 -12.23 8.17 -13.02
C GLY A 220 -12.53 6.66 -12.99
N LEU A 221 -13.79 6.26 -13.14
CA LEU A 221 -14.22 4.84 -13.13
C LEU A 221 -13.48 3.95 -14.14
N HIS A 222 -12.98 4.51 -15.26
CA HIS A 222 -12.16 3.76 -16.21
C HIS A 222 -10.87 3.20 -15.56
N ASN A 223 -10.36 3.83 -14.50
CA ASN A 223 -9.20 3.30 -13.77
C ASN A 223 -9.53 2.01 -13.00
N VAL A 224 -10.78 1.75 -12.68
CA VAL A 224 -11.20 0.46 -12.10
C VAL A 224 -10.95 -0.67 -13.10
N LEU A 225 -11.19 -0.44 -14.40
CA LEU A 225 -10.87 -1.43 -15.45
C LEU A 225 -9.35 -1.65 -15.55
N TYR A 226 -8.55 -0.59 -15.42
CA TYR A 226 -7.09 -0.72 -15.41
C TYR A 226 -6.60 -1.47 -14.16
N LEU A 227 -7.20 -1.27 -12.99
CA LEU A 227 -6.89 -2.07 -11.79
C LEU A 227 -7.21 -3.55 -11.99
N PHE A 228 -8.36 -3.84 -12.59
CA PHE A 228 -8.70 -5.21 -12.93
C PHE A 228 -7.70 -5.81 -13.95
N ALA A 229 -7.28 -5.04 -14.95
CA ALA A 229 -6.24 -5.46 -15.89
C ALA A 229 -4.89 -5.71 -15.21
N VAL A 230 -4.50 -4.90 -14.22
CA VAL A 230 -3.30 -5.12 -13.39
C VAL A 230 -3.42 -6.46 -12.66
N ALA A 231 -4.55 -6.73 -11.99
CA ALA A 231 -4.78 -7.98 -11.28
C ALA A 231 -4.70 -9.20 -12.22
N LEU A 232 -5.34 -9.13 -13.37
CA LEU A 232 -5.28 -10.19 -14.39
C LEU A 232 -3.86 -10.40 -14.93
N THR A 233 -3.11 -9.32 -15.15
CA THR A 233 -1.73 -9.39 -15.65
C THR A 233 -0.82 -10.12 -14.65
N VAL A 234 -0.93 -9.78 -13.36
CA VAL A 234 -0.15 -10.44 -12.30
C VAL A 234 -0.56 -11.90 -12.17
N LEU A 235 -1.86 -12.18 -12.12
CA LEU A 235 -2.37 -13.55 -12.07
C LEU A 235 -1.89 -14.38 -13.27
N ALA A 236 -2.03 -13.85 -14.49
CA ALA A 236 -1.61 -14.52 -15.72
C ALA A 236 -0.10 -14.82 -15.72
N SER A 237 0.73 -13.91 -15.18
CA SER A 237 2.18 -14.13 -15.09
C SER A 237 2.55 -15.29 -14.15
N GLY A 238 1.73 -15.58 -13.13
CA GLY A 238 1.93 -16.73 -12.25
C GLY A 238 1.47 -18.07 -12.84
N ILE A 239 0.44 -18.05 -13.72
CA ILE A 239 -0.08 -19.27 -14.37
C ILE A 239 0.74 -19.61 -15.61
N TRP A 240 1.34 -18.61 -16.24
CA TRP A 240 2.09 -18.79 -17.47
C TRP A 240 3.48 -19.38 -17.20
N HIS A 241 3.57 -20.69 -17.21
CA HIS A 241 4.82 -21.46 -17.11
C HIS A 241 5.39 -21.66 -18.51
N ARG A 242 6.31 -20.82 -18.93
CA ARG A 242 7.18 -21.06 -20.08
C ARG A 242 8.62 -20.93 -19.61
N ASP A 243 9.43 -21.94 -19.94
CA ASP A 243 10.87 -21.99 -19.63
C ASP A 243 11.73 -21.04 -20.48
N ALA A 244 11.07 -20.07 -21.16
CA ALA A 244 11.78 -19.08 -21.95
C ALA A 244 12.37 -17.99 -21.03
N THR A 245 13.69 -17.92 -21.04
CA THR A 245 14.46 -16.91 -20.29
C THR A 245 15.29 -16.05 -21.25
N PHE A 246 15.52 -14.80 -20.86
CA PHE A 246 16.43 -13.88 -21.54
C PHE A 246 17.74 -13.81 -20.75
N PRO A 247 18.88 -14.28 -21.29
CA PRO A 247 20.17 -14.14 -20.63
C PRO A 247 20.67 -12.69 -20.71
N LEU A 248 20.85 -12.05 -19.54
CA LEU A 248 21.44 -10.70 -19.44
C LEU A 248 22.97 -10.70 -19.28
N GLY A 249 23.58 -11.88 -19.22
CA GLY A 249 24.98 -12.04 -18.83
C GLY A 249 25.15 -12.17 -17.30
N LEU A 250 26.37 -12.40 -16.84
CA LEU A 250 26.69 -12.63 -15.43
C LEU A 250 25.88 -13.77 -14.78
N GLY A 251 25.36 -14.73 -15.58
CA GLY A 251 24.53 -15.83 -15.07
C GLY A 251 23.12 -15.42 -14.61
N ILE A 252 22.61 -14.25 -15.02
CA ILE A 252 21.27 -13.79 -14.71
C ILE A 252 20.37 -14.07 -15.91
N GLU A 253 19.28 -14.78 -15.64
CA GLU A 253 18.23 -15.08 -16.60
C GLU A 253 16.94 -14.41 -16.20
N LEU A 254 16.37 -13.57 -17.07
CA LEU A 254 15.08 -12.96 -16.84
C LEU A 254 13.96 -13.85 -17.40
N PRO A 255 12.99 -14.29 -16.59
CA PRO A 255 11.86 -15.07 -17.07
C PRO A 255 10.97 -14.21 -17.97
N LEU A 256 10.61 -14.75 -19.13
CA LEU A 256 9.82 -14.02 -20.15
C LEU A 256 8.46 -13.56 -19.59
N ASN A 257 7.80 -14.40 -18.79
CA ASN A 257 6.51 -14.07 -18.15
C ASN A 257 6.63 -12.84 -17.23
N GLY A 258 7.74 -12.71 -16.49
CA GLY A 258 8.04 -11.55 -15.65
C GLY A 258 8.22 -10.27 -16.49
N LEU A 259 9.01 -10.34 -17.56
CA LEU A 259 9.23 -9.21 -18.46
C LEU A 259 7.94 -8.73 -19.11
N VAL A 260 7.12 -9.66 -19.65
CA VAL A 260 5.83 -9.32 -20.26
C VAL A 260 4.89 -8.67 -19.24
N ARG A 261 4.80 -9.22 -18.03
CA ARG A 261 4.05 -8.60 -16.92
C ARG A 261 4.50 -7.16 -16.69
N ASP A 262 5.80 -6.93 -16.54
CA ASP A 262 6.35 -5.63 -16.17
C ASP A 262 6.12 -4.59 -17.28
N VAL A 263 6.24 -4.99 -18.55
CA VAL A 263 5.90 -4.13 -19.71
C VAL A 263 4.42 -3.77 -19.72
N ILE A 264 3.52 -4.74 -19.47
CA ILE A 264 2.08 -4.48 -19.40
C ILE A 264 1.74 -3.54 -18.23
N LEU A 265 2.36 -3.73 -17.07
CA LEU A 265 2.18 -2.84 -15.90
C LEU A 265 2.56 -1.39 -16.23
N VAL A 266 3.72 -1.18 -16.85
CA VAL A 266 4.15 0.16 -17.32
C VAL A 266 3.16 0.74 -18.34
N ALA A 267 2.71 -0.06 -19.31
CA ALA A 267 1.74 0.38 -20.30
C ALA A 267 0.41 0.80 -19.64
N LEU A 268 -0.11 0.03 -18.68
CA LEU A 268 -1.32 0.35 -17.92
C LEU A 268 -1.15 1.64 -17.10
N ALA A 269 -0.01 1.84 -16.45
CA ALA A 269 0.31 3.07 -15.74
C ALA A 269 0.30 4.28 -16.68
N LEU A 270 0.94 4.18 -17.85
CA LEU A 270 0.98 5.24 -18.86
C LEU A 270 -0.41 5.53 -19.47
N LEU A 271 -1.22 4.50 -19.73
CA LEU A 271 -2.59 4.65 -20.20
C LEU A 271 -3.45 5.36 -19.16
N SER A 272 -3.41 4.92 -17.92
CA SER A 272 -4.10 5.58 -16.80
C SER A 272 -3.65 7.04 -16.68
N TRP A 273 -2.35 7.30 -16.73
CA TRP A 273 -1.81 8.65 -16.67
C TRP A 273 -2.32 9.55 -17.80
N ARG A 274 -2.44 9.04 -19.02
CA ARG A 274 -2.92 9.81 -20.18
C ARG A 274 -4.43 10.03 -20.18
N THR A 275 -5.20 9.04 -19.76
CA THR A 275 -6.69 9.07 -19.80
C THR A 275 -7.29 9.77 -18.58
N THR A 276 -6.58 9.81 -17.45
CA THR A 276 -7.07 10.47 -16.24
C THR A 276 -6.98 12.00 -16.36
N LYS A 277 -8.06 12.70 -16.01
CA LYS A 277 -8.15 14.17 -16.05
C LYS A 277 -7.04 14.82 -15.21
N ARG A 278 -6.43 15.89 -15.74
CA ARG A 278 -5.36 16.65 -15.06
C ARG A 278 -5.74 17.14 -13.66
N ALA A 279 -7.00 17.49 -13.43
CA ALA A 279 -7.49 17.92 -12.13
C ALA A 279 -7.37 16.81 -11.06
N ILE A 280 -7.75 15.56 -11.40
CA ILE A 280 -7.66 14.42 -10.49
C ILE A 280 -6.18 14.11 -10.20
N ARG A 281 -5.31 14.12 -11.22
CA ARG A 281 -3.88 13.88 -11.06
C ARG A 281 -3.20 14.92 -10.18
N ARG A 282 -3.53 16.20 -10.31
CA ARG A 282 -2.98 17.26 -9.45
C ARG A 282 -3.35 17.04 -7.97
N GLU A 283 -4.57 16.63 -7.69
CA GLU A 283 -4.99 16.32 -6.32
C GLU A 283 -4.23 15.10 -5.76
N MET A 284 -3.86 14.12 -6.60
CA MET A 284 -3.04 12.98 -6.21
C MET A 284 -1.66 13.42 -5.68
N PHE A 285 -0.98 14.32 -6.42
CA PHE A 285 0.35 14.82 -6.04
C PHE A 285 0.33 15.86 -4.91
N TRP A 286 -0.80 16.51 -4.68
CA TRP A 286 -0.91 17.51 -3.61
C TRP A 286 -0.75 16.89 -2.21
N LEU A 287 -1.18 15.65 -2.00
CA LEU A 287 -0.95 14.93 -0.74
C LEU A 287 0.52 14.61 -0.48
N THR A 288 1.33 14.48 -1.54
CA THR A 288 2.76 14.23 -1.39
C THR A 288 3.56 15.50 -1.06
N ASN A 289 3.07 16.68 -1.42
CA ASN A 289 3.89 17.91 -1.37
C ASN A 289 3.49 18.97 -0.32
N SER A 290 2.27 19.05 0.18
CA SER A 290 1.88 20.20 1.03
C SER A 290 0.82 19.98 2.09
N GLY A 291 0.06 18.91 2.06
CA GLY A 291 -1.16 18.80 2.86
C GLY A 291 -1.01 18.08 4.21
N ALA A 292 -0.08 17.17 4.33
CA ALA A 292 0.08 16.39 5.55
C ALA A 292 0.70 17.21 6.70
N LYS A 293 1.51 18.23 6.36
CA LYS A 293 2.21 19.03 7.37
C LYS A 293 1.34 20.10 8.04
N SER A 294 0.30 20.61 7.39
CA SER A 294 -0.43 21.76 7.94
C SER A 294 -1.76 21.44 8.62
N SER A 295 -2.48 20.38 8.23
CA SER A 295 -3.79 20.10 8.82
C SER A 295 -3.78 19.03 9.91
N LEU A 296 -2.85 18.06 9.83
CA LEU A 296 -2.70 17.04 10.88
C LEU A 296 -1.80 17.53 12.04
N ALA A 297 -0.76 18.30 11.73
CA ALA A 297 0.14 18.88 12.74
C ALA A 297 -0.49 19.99 13.60
N LEU A 298 -1.64 20.54 13.19
CA LEU A 298 -2.34 21.58 13.96
C LEU A 298 -3.42 21.03 14.91
N LYS A 299 -3.67 19.71 14.95
CA LYS A 299 -4.67 19.07 15.81
C LYS A 299 -4.14 17.87 16.64
N LEU A 300 -2.84 17.58 16.55
CA LEU A 300 -2.13 16.67 17.45
C LEU A 300 -1.30 17.48 18.46
#